data_2697aaf27106d659e74db2c56bd2cd07
#
_entry.id   2697aaf27106d659e74db2c56bd2cd07
#
_cell.length_a   1.000
_cell.length_b   1.000
_cell.length_c   1.000
_cell.angle_alpha   90.00
_cell.angle_beta   90.00
_cell.angle_gamma   90.00
#
_symmetry.space_group_name_H-M   'P 1'
#
loop_
_entity.id
_entity.type
_entity.pdbx_description
1 polymer ?
#
loop_
_entity_poly.entity_id
_entity_poly.type
_entity_poly.pdbx_seq_one_letter_code
_entity_poly.pdbx_strand_id
1 'polypeptide(L)'
;MKDYHLRIYYEDTDAQGVVYYANYLKFFERARTEYLREVGYEQMKLMQEGIIFIVRSLELKLIKPAKLDDSIKVKTELSKLGKVSFDFKQTAYVNDSLITEANIKCGSLDSKTFTPSALPEYLYKGMKKLL
;
A
#
# COMPACT_ATOMS: atom_id res chain seq x y z
N MET A 1 -4.49 6.88 12.11
CA MET A 1 -3.22 6.54 11.45
C MET A 1 -2.74 7.74 10.64
N LYS A 2 -1.44 7.90 10.53
CA LYS A 2 -0.87 9.02 9.76
C LYS A 2 -1.02 8.77 8.27
N ASP A 3 -1.36 9.83 7.54
CA ASP A 3 -1.36 9.79 6.09
C ASP A 3 0.08 9.80 5.57
N TYR A 4 0.29 9.25 4.41
CA TYR A 4 1.58 9.24 3.75
C TYR A 4 1.65 10.40 2.76
N HIS A 5 2.70 11.23 2.87
CA HIS A 5 2.88 12.41 2.03
C HIS A 5 4.09 12.25 1.13
N LEU A 6 3.95 12.67 -0.12
CA LEU A 6 5.06 12.67 -1.07
C LEU A 6 4.91 13.83 -2.07
N ARG A 7 6.02 14.21 -2.67
CA ARG A 7 6.04 15.19 -3.75
C ARG A 7 6.31 14.50 -5.07
N ILE A 8 5.70 14.98 -6.12
CA ILE A 8 5.94 14.47 -7.48
C ILE A 8 7.20 15.12 -8.03
N TYR A 9 8.18 14.28 -8.37
CA TYR A 9 9.44 14.68 -8.96
C TYR A 9 9.40 14.47 -10.47
N TYR A 10 10.39 15.02 -11.15
CA TYR A 10 10.53 14.86 -12.60
C TYR A 10 10.51 13.38 -13.02
N GLU A 11 11.21 12.53 -12.28
CA GLU A 11 11.27 11.09 -12.59
C GLU A 11 9.92 10.37 -12.49
N ASP A 12 8.94 10.96 -11.81
CA ASP A 12 7.61 10.37 -11.65
C ASP A 12 6.68 10.67 -12.82
N THR A 13 7.07 11.62 -13.68
CA THR A 13 6.21 12.09 -14.77
C THR A 13 6.56 11.44 -16.10
N ASP A 14 5.57 11.42 -16.99
CA ASP A 14 5.74 10.95 -18.37
C ASP A 14 5.86 12.13 -19.34
N ALA A 15 5.90 11.82 -20.63
CA ALA A 15 6.04 12.83 -21.68
C ALA A 15 4.86 13.81 -21.74
N GLN A 16 3.73 13.49 -21.09
CA GLN A 16 2.57 14.37 -21.04
C GLN A 16 2.65 15.38 -19.88
N GLY A 17 3.67 15.27 -19.02
CA GLY A 17 3.84 16.15 -17.87
C GLY A 17 3.00 15.78 -16.66
N VAL A 18 2.41 14.59 -16.65
CA VAL A 18 1.61 14.07 -15.55
C VAL A 18 2.28 12.82 -14.98
N VAL A 19 1.91 12.44 -13.76
CA VAL A 19 2.42 11.21 -13.14
C VAL A 19 2.13 10.02 -14.06
N TYR A 20 3.18 9.27 -14.38
CA TYR A 20 3.02 8.01 -15.09
C TYR A 20 2.19 7.07 -14.22
N TYR A 21 1.07 6.58 -14.76
CA TYR A 21 0.04 5.92 -13.94
C TYR A 21 0.57 4.74 -13.13
N ALA A 22 1.55 4.00 -13.62
CA ALA A 22 2.12 2.87 -12.89
C ALA A 22 2.85 3.30 -11.61
N ASN A 23 3.28 4.55 -11.51
CA ASN A 23 3.97 5.07 -10.33
C ASN A 23 3.06 5.17 -9.11
N TYR A 24 1.75 5.30 -9.30
CA TYR A 24 0.81 5.27 -8.17
C TYR A 24 0.92 3.97 -7.39
N LEU A 25 1.24 2.87 -8.04
CA LEU A 25 1.42 1.57 -7.37
C LEU A 25 2.60 1.62 -6.41
N LYS A 26 3.67 2.33 -6.77
CA LYS A 26 4.83 2.53 -5.89
C LYS A 26 4.46 3.41 -4.69
N PHE A 27 3.73 4.48 -4.92
CA PHE A 27 3.29 5.39 -3.87
C PHE A 27 2.40 4.66 -2.87
N PHE A 28 1.47 3.85 -3.38
CA PHE A 28 0.57 3.07 -2.54
C PHE A 28 1.30 1.97 -1.77
N GLU A 29 2.29 1.33 -2.37
CA GLU A 29 3.10 0.33 -1.67
C GLU A 29 3.86 0.95 -0.49
N ARG A 30 4.49 2.10 -0.70
CA ARG A 30 5.20 2.81 0.37
C ARG A 30 4.24 3.18 1.49
N ALA A 31 3.07 3.68 1.13
CA ALA A 31 2.05 4.07 2.11
C ALA A 31 1.57 2.86 2.94
N ARG A 32 1.36 1.70 2.31
CA ARG A 32 1.00 0.47 3.02
C ARG A 32 2.09 0.03 3.98
N THR A 33 3.33 0.09 3.54
CA THR A 33 4.48 -0.29 4.37
C THR A 33 4.55 0.57 5.62
N GLU A 34 4.43 1.88 5.48
CA GLU A 34 4.47 2.79 6.63
C GLU A 34 3.24 2.64 7.52
N TYR A 35 2.08 2.38 6.94
CA TYR A 35 0.85 2.11 7.69
C TYR A 35 1.00 0.88 8.59
N LEU A 36 1.51 -0.22 8.05
CA LEU A 36 1.71 -1.45 8.81
C LEU A 36 2.86 -1.34 9.81
N ARG A 37 3.85 -0.48 9.53
CA ARG A 37 4.97 -0.29 10.45
C ARG A 37 4.48 0.19 11.82
N GLU A 38 3.40 0.93 11.87
CA GLU A 38 2.83 1.42 13.13
C GLU A 38 2.29 0.29 14.02
N VAL A 39 2.01 -0.88 13.47
CA VAL A 39 1.51 -2.04 14.23
C VAL A 39 2.54 -3.17 14.33
N GLY A 40 3.82 -2.84 14.10
CA GLY A 40 4.91 -3.78 14.30
C GLY A 40 5.38 -4.51 13.04
N TYR A 41 4.89 -4.09 11.87
CA TYR A 41 5.36 -4.65 10.61
C TYR A 41 6.81 -4.23 10.38
N GLU A 42 7.69 -5.22 10.28
CA GLU A 42 9.08 -5.03 9.88
C GLU A 42 9.41 -6.06 8.82
N GLN A 43 9.66 -5.59 7.61
CA GLN A 43 9.88 -6.46 6.45
C GLN A 43 11.04 -7.43 6.68
N MET A 44 12.14 -6.95 7.24
CA MET A 44 13.29 -7.78 7.53
C MET A 44 12.97 -8.89 8.54
N LYS A 45 12.20 -8.56 9.57
CA LYS A 45 11.79 -9.52 10.59
C LYS A 45 10.92 -10.63 10.01
N LEU A 46 9.94 -10.26 9.17
CA LEU A 46 9.08 -11.23 8.51
C LEU A 46 9.87 -12.14 7.59
N MET A 47 10.82 -11.59 6.84
CA MET A 47 11.69 -12.41 5.98
C MET A 47 12.49 -13.43 6.79
N GLN A 48 12.98 -13.04 7.97
CA GLN A 48 13.68 -13.95 8.87
C GLN A 48 12.75 -15.04 9.39
N GLU A 49 11.49 -14.74 9.58
CA GLU A 49 10.48 -15.72 9.98
C GLU A 49 9.97 -16.58 8.81
N GLY A 50 10.48 -16.33 7.60
CA GLY A 50 10.09 -17.08 6.41
C GLY A 50 8.74 -16.70 5.84
N ILE A 51 8.29 -15.47 6.08
CA ILE A 51 7.00 -14.97 5.63
C ILE A 51 7.21 -13.78 4.67
N ILE A 52 6.50 -13.81 3.57
CA ILE A 52 6.46 -12.68 2.61
C ILE A 52 5.02 -12.27 2.35
N PHE A 53 4.84 -11.00 2.06
CA PHE A 53 3.57 -10.46 1.60
C PHE A 53 3.63 -10.22 0.11
N ILE A 54 2.53 -10.58 -0.56
CA ILE A 54 2.40 -10.34 -2.00
C ILE A 54 1.10 -9.61 -2.30
N VAL A 55 1.08 -8.88 -3.40
CA VAL A 55 -0.16 -8.36 -3.96
C VAL A 55 -0.74 -9.44 -4.87
N ARG A 56 -1.97 -9.84 -4.63
CA ARG A 56 -2.67 -10.88 -5.41
C ARG A 56 -3.47 -10.29 -6.55
N SER A 57 -4.14 -9.18 -6.29
CA SER A 57 -4.90 -8.46 -7.30
C SER A 57 -5.07 -7.01 -6.84
N LEU A 58 -5.35 -6.14 -7.78
CA LEU A 58 -5.62 -4.75 -7.47
C LEU A 58 -6.54 -4.13 -8.51
N GLU A 59 -7.23 -3.10 -8.08
CA GLU A 59 -8.06 -2.27 -8.94
C GLU A 59 -7.64 -0.83 -8.72
N LEU A 60 -7.33 -0.12 -9.80
CA LEU A 60 -6.84 1.25 -9.75
C LEU A 60 -7.77 2.14 -10.57
N LYS A 61 -8.26 3.20 -9.96
CA LYS A 61 -9.09 4.21 -10.62
C LYS A 61 -8.32 5.50 -10.71
N LEU A 62 -8.14 5.99 -11.93
CA LEU A 62 -7.44 7.25 -12.21
C LEU A 62 -8.51 8.31 -12.47
N ILE A 63 -8.71 9.22 -11.51
CA ILE A 63 -9.80 10.21 -11.53
C ILE A 63 -9.31 11.52 -12.12
N LYS A 64 -8.18 12.02 -11.63
CA LYS A 64 -7.53 13.25 -12.12
C LYS A 64 -6.02 13.04 -12.14
N PRO A 65 -5.31 13.64 -13.11
CA PRO A 65 -3.85 13.51 -13.13
C PRO A 65 -3.19 14.40 -12.06
N ALA A 66 -2.09 13.91 -11.51
CA ALA A 66 -1.17 14.73 -10.73
C ALA A 66 -0.02 15.15 -11.64
N LYS A 67 0.60 16.29 -11.32
CA LYS A 67 1.63 16.92 -12.14
C LYS A 67 2.91 17.11 -11.36
N LEU A 68 3.97 17.46 -12.08
CA LEU A 68 5.26 17.82 -11.48
C LEU A 68 5.05 18.84 -10.35
N ASP A 69 5.77 18.62 -9.26
CA ASP A 69 5.75 19.44 -8.04
C ASP A 69 4.47 19.35 -7.19
N ASP A 70 3.46 18.62 -7.63
CA ASP A 70 2.30 18.39 -6.77
C ASP A 70 2.69 17.64 -5.50
N SER A 71 2.04 17.98 -4.40
CA SER A 71 2.16 17.27 -3.13
C SER A 71 0.96 16.32 -3.01
N ILE A 72 1.25 15.04 -2.86
CA ILE A 72 0.22 14.01 -2.77
C ILE A 72 0.09 13.53 -1.33
N LYS A 73 -1.15 13.41 -0.87
CA LYS A 73 -1.48 12.79 0.40
C LYS A 73 -2.17 11.46 0.12
N VAL A 74 -1.62 10.36 0.64
CA VAL A 74 -2.19 9.03 0.50
C VAL A 74 -2.80 8.59 1.82
N LYS A 75 -4.07 8.23 1.78
CA LYS A 75 -4.77 7.61 2.92
C LYS A 75 -4.84 6.12 2.70
N THR A 76 -4.55 5.36 3.74
CA THR A 76 -4.56 3.90 3.70
C THR A 76 -5.50 3.38 4.77
N GLU A 77 -6.36 2.45 4.39
CA GLU A 77 -7.27 1.76 5.31
C GLU A 77 -7.17 0.26 5.08
N LEU A 78 -7.03 -0.49 6.16
CA LEU A 78 -7.20 -1.94 6.10
C LEU A 78 -8.69 -2.22 6.05
N SER A 79 -9.17 -2.80 4.94
CA SER A 79 -10.60 -3.00 4.71
C SER A 79 -11.05 -4.42 5.01
N LYS A 80 -10.15 -5.40 4.95
CA LYS A 80 -10.42 -6.80 5.26
C LYS A 80 -9.19 -7.44 5.88
N LEU A 81 -9.44 -8.38 6.79
CA LEU A 81 -8.36 -9.13 7.43
C LEU A 81 -8.79 -10.58 7.61
N GLY A 82 -8.04 -11.50 6.99
CA GLY A 82 -8.16 -12.94 7.19
C GLY A 82 -6.87 -13.51 7.77
N LYS A 83 -6.81 -14.83 7.87
CA LYS A 83 -5.62 -15.51 8.42
C LYS A 83 -4.42 -15.45 7.48
N VAL A 84 -4.68 -15.51 6.17
CA VAL A 84 -3.64 -15.54 5.14
C VAL A 84 -3.80 -14.43 4.11
N SER A 85 -4.83 -13.59 4.23
CA SER A 85 -5.13 -12.53 3.27
C SER A 85 -5.60 -11.27 3.97
N PHE A 86 -5.38 -10.13 3.33
CA PHE A 86 -5.80 -8.84 3.85
C PHE A 86 -5.92 -7.86 2.69
N ASP A 87 -6.91 -6.98 2.78
CA ASP A 87 -7.23 -6.02 1.73
C ASP A 87 -7.07 -4.60 2.23
N PHE A 88 -6.58 -3.72 1.35
CA PHE A 88 -6.47 -2.29 1.62
C PHE A 88 -7.32 -1.49 0.66
N LYS A 89 -7.87 -0.40 1.18
CA LYS A 89 -8.41 0.68 0.37
C LYS A 89 -7.48 1.86 0.52
N GLN A 90 -7.03 2.42 -0.60
CA GLN A 90 -6.13 3.56 -0.60
C GLN A 90 -6.66 4.65 -1.52
N THR A 91 -6.49 5.90 -1.09
CA THR A 91 -6.91 7.07 -1.85
C THR A 91 -5.80 8.10 -1.85
N ALA A 92 -5.65 8.79 -2.96
CA ALA A 92 -4.64 9.84 -3.11
C ALA A 92 -5.31 11.18 -3.42
N TYR A 93 -4.76 12.24 -2.83
CA TYR A 93 -5.31 13.59 -2.91
C TYR A 93 -4.24 14.60 -3.27
N VAL A 94 -4.62 15.59 -4.06
CA VAL A 94 -3.85 16.82 -4.28
C VAL A 94 -4.74 17.98 -3.85
N ASN A 95 -4.31 18.78 -2.88
CA ASN A 95 -5.10 19.92 -2.37
C ASN A 95 -6.54 19.51 -2.01
N ASP A 96 -6.69 18.43 -1.28
CA ASP A 96 -7.97 17.85 -0.84
C ASP A 96 -8.87 17.35 -1.98
N SER A 97 -8.40 17.36 -3.21
CA SER A 97 -9.11 16.79 -4.35
C SER A 97 -8.70 15.34 -4.56
N LEU A 98 -9.67 14.44 -4.57
CA LEU A 98 -9.42 13.02 -4.81
C LEU A 98 -8.95 12.82 -6.25
N ILE A 99 -7.78 12.20 -6.42
CA ILE A 99 -7.19 11.99 -7.74
C ILE A 99 -7.10 10.52 -8.14
N THR A 100 -6.96 9.61 -7.16
CA THR A 100 -6.75 8.19 -7.45
C THR A 100 -7.33 7.37 -6.32
N GLU A 101 -7.95 6.24 -6.65
CA GLU A 101 -8.42 5.24 -5.70
C GLU A 101 -7.87 3.87 -6.05
N ALA A 102 -7.59 3.05 -5.05
CA ALA A 102 -7.14 1.68 -5.27
C ALA A 102 -7.72 0.74 -4.23
N ASN A 103 -8.03 -0.46 -4.66
CA ASN A 103 -8.34 -1.59 -3.79
C ASN A 103 -7.25 -2.64 -4.04
N ILE A 104 -6.54 -3.00 -2.99
CA ILE A 104 -5.35 -3.87 -3.09
C ILE A 104 -5.61 -5.12 -2.27
N LYS A 105 -5.60 -6.28 -2.91
CA LYS A 105 -5.73 -7.58 -2.23
C LYS A 105 -4.36 -8.20 -2.05
N CYS A 106 -4.00 -8.46 -0.80
CA CYS A 106 -2.70 -8.99 -0.43
C CYS A 106 -2.84 -10.39 0.18
N GLY A 107 -1.74 -11.12 0.17
CA GLY A 107 -1.66 -12.43 0.79
C GLY A 107 -0.34 -12.61 1.52
N SER A 108 -0.37 -13.51 2.51
CA SER A 108 0.79 -13.94 3.26
C SER A 108 1.22 -15.33 2.79
N LEU A 109 2.48 -15.46 2.41
CA LEU A 109 3.04 -16.71 1.88
C LEU A 109 4.25 -17.15 2.70
N ASP A 110 4.48 -18.46 2.68
CA ASP A 110 5.76 -19.04 3.06
C ASP A 110 6.79 -18.66 1.98
N SER A 111 7.94 -18.14 2.40
CA SER A 111 8.96 -17.62 1.48
C SER A 111 9.69 -18.69 0.67
N LYS A 112 9.60 -19.96 1.11
CA LYS A 112 10.27 -21.08 0.44
C LYS A 112 9.35 -21.78 -0.55
N THR A 113 8.12 -22.03 -0.13
CA THR A 113 7.16 -22.81 -0.93
C THR A 113 6.22 -21.94 -1.75
N PHE A 114 6.13 -20.65 -1.43
CA PHE A 114 5.17 -19.70 -2.03
C PHE A 114 3.71 -20.16 -1.87
N THR A 115 3.42 -20.87 -0.79
CA THR A 115 2.06 -21.29 -0.45
C THR A 115 1.52 -20.42 0.68
N PRO A 116 0.18 -20.30 0.80
CA PRO A 116 -0.42 -19.50 1.87
C PRO A 116 0.11 -19.87 3.24
N SER A 117 0.47 -18.88 4.03
CA SER A 117 1.00 -19.02 5.37
C SER A 117 0.33 -18.00 6.27
N ALA A 118 -0.06 -18.43 7.46
CA ALA A 118 -0.76 -17.57 8.41
C ALA A 118 0.10 -16.36 8.82
N LEU A 119 -0.55 -15.22 8.98
CA LEU A 119 0.08 -14.04 9.55
C LEU A 119 0.60 -14.37 10.96
N PRO A 120 1.78 -13.87 11.35
CA PRO A 120 2.24 -13.98 12.73
C PRO A 120 1.18 -13.40 13.68
N GLU A 121 0.99 -14.03 14.82
CA GLU A 121 -0.06 -13.64 15.76
C GLU A 121 0.06 -12.18 16.20
N TYR A 122 1.27 -11.72 16.49
CA TYR A 122 1.48 -10.34 16.93
C TYR A 122 1.03 -9.34 15.86
N LEU A 123 1.31 -9.65 14.59
CA LEU A 123 0.94 -8.79 13.47
C LEU A 123 -0.56 -8.85 13.20
N TYR A 124 -1.14 -10.05 13.24
CA TYR A 124 -2.59 -10.20 13.10
C TYR A 124 -3.35 -9.39 14.14
N LYS A 125 -2.93 -9.47 15.40
CA LYS A 125 -3.54 -8.70 16.48
C LYS A 125 -3.40 -7.19 16.28
N GLY A 126 -2.22 -6.75 15.84
CA GLY A 126 -2.00 -5.34 15.53
C GLY A 126 -2.87 -4.86 14.38
N MET A 127 -2.94 -5.64 13.31
CA MET A 127 -3.77 -5.32 12.14
C MET A 127 -5.26 -5.31 12.47
N LYS A 128 -5.71 -6.21 13.33
CA LYS A 128 -7.11 -6.28 13.75
C LYS A 128 -7.59 -4.98 14.40
N LYS A 129 -6.72 -4.28 15.10
CA LYS A 129 -7.02 -2.99 15.71
C LYS A 129 -7.23 -1.88 14.68
N LEU A 130 -6.79 -2.08 13.44
CA LEU A 130 -6.93 -1.09 12.37
C LEU A 130 -8.27 -1.20 11.62
N LEU A 131 -8.99 -2.28 11.81
CA LEU A 131 -10.29 -2.49 11.15
C LEU A 131 -11.37 -1.58 11.70
#